data_4519f51351002b05e769d8538858d4b6
#
_entry.id   4519f51351002b05e769d8538858d4b6
#
_cell.length_a   1.000
_cell.length_b   1.000
_cell.length_c   1.000
_cell.angle_alpha   90.00
_cell.angle_beta   90.00
_cell.angle_gamma   90.00
#
_symmetry.space_group_name_H-M   'P 1'
#
loop_
_entity.id
_entity.type
_entity.pdbx_description
1 polymer ?
#
loop_
_entity_poly.entity_id
_entity_poly.type
_entity_poly.pdbx_seq_one_letter_code
_entity_poly.pdbx_strand_id
1 'polypeptide(L)'
;MTTAQQQLATLSMARRAGRLVLGFERVVEQMKEGQLCGVYYTQDLSPKSLKELLFYAEQHKLQSMCLQLTMQDIRQGCGKRCGIAAVTDAGFASKMNSLTDSNTDRQDKSIPG
;
A
#
# COMPACT_ATOMS: atom_id res chain seq x y z
N MET A 1 -0.16 -17.82 8.49
CA MET A 1 -0.70 -16.76 7.61
C MET A 1 0.24 -16.50 6.46
N THR A 2 -0.33 -16.31 5.28
CA THR A 2 0.48 -15.91 4.13
C THR A 2 0.79 -14.41 4.22
N THR A 3 1.75 -13.95 3.41
CA THR A 3 2.08 -12.53 3.35
C THR A 3 0.85 -11.72 2.94
N ALA A 4 0.09 -12.22 1.96
CA ALA A 4 -1.14 -11.53 1.53
C ALA A 4 -2.12 -11.38 2.67
N GLN A 5 -2.33 -12.43 3.45
CA GLN A 5 -3.25 -12.38 4.58
C GLN A 5 -2.77 -11.40 5.64
N GLN A 6 -1.47 -11.36 5.91
CA GLN A 6 -0.90 -10.43 6.87
C GLN A 6 -1.03 -8.97 6.40
N GLN A 7 -0.82 -8.74 5.11
CA GLN A 7 -1.00 -7.40 4.54
C GLN A 7 -2.45 -6.95 4.68
N LEU A 8 -3.39 -7.82 4.33
CA LEU A 8 -4.80 -7.48 4.42
C LEU A 8 -5.24 -7.25 5.85
N ALA A 9 -4.78 -8.08 6.79
CA ALA A 9 -5.11 -7.92 8.20
C ALA A 9 -4.59 -6.58 8.73
N THR A 10 -3.38 -6.18 8.33
CA THR A 10 -2.81 -4.92 8.76
C THR A 10 -3.61 -3.73 8.24
N LEU A 11 -3.98 -3.77 6.95
CA LEU A 11 -4.81 -2.71 6.37
C LEU A 11 -6.18 -2.65 7.04
N SER A 12 -6.76 -3.80 7.34
CA SER A 12 -8.05 -3.86 8.01
C SER A 12 -7.97 -3.23 9.41
N MET A 13 -6.89 -3.50 10.14
CA MET A 13 -6.66 -2.88 11.43
C MET A 13 -6.48 -1.37 11.32
N ALA A 14 -5.75 -0.92 10.32
CA ALA A 14 -5.57 0.51 10.08
C ALA A 14 -6.91 1.19 9.80
N ARG A 15 -7.78 0.51 9.04
CA ARG A 15 -9.11 1.03 8.77
C ARG A 15 -9.90 1.22 10.05
N ARG A 16 -9.89 0.23 10.92
CA ARG A 16 -10.62 0.31 12.18
C ARG A 16 -10.07 1.38 13.11
N ALA A 17 -8.78 1.65 12.99
CA ALA A 17 -8.13 2.69 13.78
C ALA A 17 -8.32 4.09 13.18
N GLY A 18 -8.97 4.21 12.02
CA GLY A 18 -9.14 5.49 11.35
C GLY A 18 -7.87 6.00 10.69
N ARG A 19 -6.96 5.10 10.37
CA ARG A 19 -5.65 5.47 9.80
C ARG A 19 -5.45 4.98 8.38
N LEU A 20 -6.51 4.57 7.71
CA LEU A 20 -6.45 4.06 6.35
C LEU A 20 -7.15 5.00 5.38
N VAL A 21 -6.51 5.27 4.25
CA VAL A 21 -7.07 6.05 3.15
C VAL A 21 -7.17 5.13 1.95
N LEU A 22 -8.32 5.05 1.32
CA LEU A 22 -8.56 4.18 0.17
C LEU A 22 -8.98 4.99 -1.05
N GLY A 23 -8.47 4.60 -2.21
CA GLY A 23 -8.85 5.18 -3.48
C GLY A 23 -7.86 6.24 -3.95
N PHE A 24 -7.72 6.33 -5.28
CA PHE A 24 -6.73 7.19 -5.90
C PHE A 24 -6.87 8.66 -5.48
N GLU A 25 -8.06 9.21 -5.63
CA GLU A 25 -8.26 10.64 -5.37
C GLU A 25 -7.99 11.01 -3.92
N ARG A 26 -8.46 10.19 -3.00
CA ARG A 26 -8.27 10.46 -1.58
C ARG A 26 -6.82 10.32 -1.17
N VAL A 27 -6.12 9.32 -1.73
CA VAL A 27 -4.71 9.12 -1.44
C VAL A 27 -3.90 10.31 -1.94
N VAL A 28 -4.15 10.78 -3.17
CA VAL A 28 -3.43 11.93 -3.70
C VAL A 28 -3.72 13.19 -2.89
N GLU A 29 -4.97 13.38 -2.49
CA GLU A 29 -5.34 14.52 -1.67
C GLU A 29 -4.60 14.54 -0.34
N GLN A 30 -4.58 13.40 0.36
CA GLN A 30 -3.85 13.27 1.62
C GLN A 30 -2.35 13.40 1.44
N MET A 31 -1.86 12.94 0.30
CA MET A 31 -0.45 13.06 -0.06
C MET A 31 -0.05 14.53 -0.14
N LYS A 32 -0.88 15.34 -0.79
CA LYS A 32 -0.63 16.78 -0.91
C LYS A 32 -0.67 17.49 0.43
N GLU A 33 -1.44 16.95 1.37
CA GLU A 33 -1.51 17.51 2.72
C GLU A 33 -0.41 17.00 3.64
N GLY A 34 0.45 16.12 3.14
CA GLY A 34 1.57 15.61 3.91
C GLY A 34 1.17 14.66 5.03
N GLN A 35 0.02 14.01 4.91
CA GLN A 35 -0.53 13.17 5.98
C GLN A 35 -0.15 11.70 5.86
N LEU A 36 0.42 11.27 4.75
CA LEU A 36 0.65 9.85 4.51
C LEU A 36 2.01 9.38 4.99
N CYS A 37 2.03 8.20 5.58
CA CYS A 37 3.26 7.53 6.01
C CYS A 37 3.63 6.37 5.11
N GLY A 38 2.70 5.84 4.32
CA GLY A 38 2.95 4.75 3.39
C GLY A 38 1.87 4.66 2.34
N VAL A 39 2.26 4.28 1.13
CA VAL A 39 1.36 4.17 -0.01
C VAL A 39 1.52 2.79 -0.64
N TYR A 40 0.41 2.14 -0.95
CA TYR A 40 0.41 0.78 -1.47
C TYR A 40 -0.56 0.63 -2.62
N TYR A 41 -0.26 -0.30 -3.53
CA TYR A 41 -1.15 -0.59 -4.65
C TYR A 41 -1.28 -2.08 -4.86
N THR A 42 -2.44 -2.49 -5.38
CA THR A 42 -2.72 -3.89 -5.64
C THR A 42 -2.00 -4.37 -6.90
N GLN A 43 -1.80 -5.68 -6.98
CA GLN A 43 -1.09 -6.26 -8.13
C GLN A 43 -1.88 -6.16 -9.43
N ASP A 44 -3.19 -5.93 -9.35
CA ASP A 44 -4.04 -5.78 -10.52
C ASP A 44 -4.42 -4.32 -10.83
N LEU A 45 -3.71 -3.36 -10.24
CA LEU A 45 -3.91 -1.96 -10.57
C LEU A 45 -3.53 -1.72 -12.04
N SER A 46 -4.34 -0.94 -12.76
CA SER A 46 -4.07 -0.68 -14.17
C SER A 46 -2.75 0.06 -14.36
N PRO A 47 -2.05 -0.18 -15.47
CA PRO A 47 -0.78 0.51 -15.73
C PRO A 47 -0.91 2.03 -15.73
N LYS A 48 -2.03 2.55 -16.23
CA LYS A 48 -2.25 3.99 -16.25
C LYS A 48 -2.35 4.54 -14.83
N SER A 49 -3.14 3.90 -13.99
CA SER A 49 -3.30 4.36 -12.60
C SER A 49 -1.99 4.24 -11.83
N LEU A 50 -1.24 3.17 -12.06
CA LEU A 50 0.04 2.98 -11.41
C LEU A 50 1.01 4.10 -11.81
N LYS A 51 1.07 4.43 -13.09
CA LYS A 51 1.96 5.47 -13.57
C LYS A 51 1.62 6.80 -12.91
N GLU A 52 0.34 7.12 -12.82
CA GLU A 52 -0.09 8.36 -12.18
C GLU A 52 0.24 8.36 -10.68
N LEU A 53 0.02 7.24 -10.02
CA LEU A 53 0.34 7.13 -8.60
C LEU A 53 1.83 7.36 -8.35
N LEU A 54 2.68 6.72 -9.14
CA LEU A 54 4.12 6.84 -8.99
C LEU A 54 4.59 8.27 -9.23
N PHE A 55 3.96 8.96 -10.17
CA PHE A 55 4.27 10.36 -10.44
C PHE A 55 4.05 11.22 -9.20
N TYR A 56 2.87 11.10 -8.58
CA TYR A 56 2.57 11.88 -7.38
C TYR A 56 3.43 11.47 -6.20
N ALA A 57 3.63 10.17 -6.01
CA ALA A 57 4.43 9.68 -4.89
C ALA A 57 5.85 10.21 -4.96
N GLU A 58 6.43 10.24 -6.16
CA GLU A 58 7.78 10.75 -6.36
C GLU A 58 7.86 12.23 -6.01
N GLN A 59 6.86 13.01 -6.42
CA GLN A 59 6.81 14.44 -6.11
C GLN A 59 6.80 14.70 -4.61
N HIS A 60 6.17 13.82 -3.86
CA HIS A 60 6.03 13.97 -2.41
C HIS A 60 7.01 13.10 -1.63
N LYS A 61 7.95 12.48 -2.33
CA LYS A 61 9.01 11.66 -1.73
C LYS A 61 8.44 10.52 -0.90
N LEU A 62 7.36 9.94 -1.37
CA LEU A 62 6.73 8.78 -0.76
C LEU A 62 7.05 7.54 -1.57
N GLN A 63 7.35 6.47 -0.87
CA GLN A 63 7.61 5.19 -1.50
C GLN A 63 6.30 4.47 -1.71
N SER A 64 6.09 3.93 -2.91
CA SER A 64 4.90 3.15 -3.22
C SER A 64 5.31 1.69 -3.35
N MET A 65 4.55 0.81 -2.71
CA MET A 65 4.86 -0.61 -2.69
C MET A 65 3.72 -1.44 -3.24
N CYS A 66 4.07 -2.48 -4.00
CA CYS A 66 3.09 -3.39 -4.55
C CYS A 66 2.68 -4.42 -3.49
N LEU A 67 1.38 -4.58 -3.31
CA LEU A 67 0.84 -5.57 -2.39
C LEU A 67 0.66 -6.92 -3.10
N GLN A 68 0.60 -7.98 -2.32
CA GLN A 68 0.22 -9.30 -2.85
C GLN A 68 -1.29 -9.48 -2.78
N LEU A 69 -2.02 -8.40 -2.98
CA LEU A 69 -3.47 -8.35 -2.89
C LEU A 69 -4.05 -7.83 -4.19
N THR A 70 -5.28 -8.24 -4.47
CA THR A 70 -6.07 -7.70 -5.59
C THR A 70 -7.06 -6.67 -5.06
N MET A 71 -7.71 -5.95 -5.98
CA MET A 71 -8.77 -5.02 -5.61
C MET A 71 -9.91 -5.72 -4.90
N GLN A 72 -10.21 -6.97 -5.29
CA GLN A 72 -11.24 -7.75 -4.64
C GLN A 72 -10.87 -8.08 -3.21
N ASP A 73 -9.59 -8.38 -2.96
CA ASP A 73 -9.12 -8.62 -1.61
C ASP A 73 -9.31 -7.39 -0.73
N ILE A 74 -9.02 -6.22 -1.28
CA ILE A 74 -9.21 -4.95 -0.56
C ILE A 74 -10.68 -4.76 -0.22
N ARG A 75 -11.57 -5.06 -1.15
CA ARG A 75 -13.00 -4.97 -0.89
C ARG A 75 -13.42 -5.88 0.27
N GLN A 76 -12.92 -7.11 0.26
CA GLN A 76 -13.30 -8.06 1.30
C GLN A 76 -12.78 -7.66 2.67
N GLY A 77 -11.55 -7.16 2.75
CA GLY A 77 -10.94 -6.83 4.03
C GLY A 77 -11.20 -5.40 4.50
N CYS A 78 -11.45 -4.48 3.60
CA CYS A 78 -11.55 -3.06 3.92
C CYS A 78 -12.87 -2.42 3.51
N GLY A 79 -13.75 -3.18 2.86
CA GLY A 79 -15.12 -2.73 2.56
C GLY A 79 -15.28 -1.88 1.31
N LYS A 80 -14.21 -1.56 0.59
CA LYS A 80 -14.28 -0.79 -0.64
C LYS A 80 -13.36 -1.41 -1.68
N ARG A 81 -13.86 -1.63 -2.89
CA ARG A 81 -13.05 -2.15 -3.97
C ARG A 81 -12.20 -1.03 -4.55
N CYS A 82 -10.90 -1.10 -4.34
CA CYS A 82 -9.99 -0.10 -4.90
C CYS A 82 -8.60 -0.69 -4.99
N GLY A 83 -7.76 -0.08 -5.82
CA GLY A 83 -6.42 -0.58 -6.08
C GLY A 83 -5.31 0.19 -5.37
N ILE A 84 -5.66 1.22 -4.61
CA ILE A 84 -4.67 2.06 -3.93
C ILE A 84 -5.11 2.26 -2.49
N ALA A 85 -4.18 2.05 -1.57
CA ALA A 85 -4.40 2.24 -0.14
C ALA A 85 -3.20 2.94 0.45
N ALA A 86 -3.44 3.71 1.51
CA ALA A 86 -2.36 4.41 2.19
C ALA A 86 -2.68 4.46 3.68
N VAL A 87 -1.63 4.61 4.49
CA VAL A 87 -1.80 4.72 5.93
C VAL A 87 -1.22 6.05 6.41
N THR A 88 -1.87 6.61 7.43
CA THR A 88 -1.47 7.89 8.00
C THR A 88 -0.73 7.74 9.32
N ASP A 89 -0.41 6.50 9.70
CA ASP A 89 0.26 6.17 10.95
C ASP A 89 1.58 5.47 10.68
N ALA A 90 2.64 5.94 11.33
CA ALA A 90 3.97 5.38 11.13
C ALA A 90 4.07 3.91 11.58
N GLY A 91 3.32 3.54 12.60
CA GLY A 91 3.32 2.16 13.08
C GLY A 91 2.79 1.18 12.04
N PHE A 92 1.67 1.53 11.41
CA PHE A 92 1.11 0.70 10.35
C PHE A 92 2.02 0.70 9.12
N ALA A 93 2.62 1.84 8.79
CA ALA A 93 3.55 1.92 7.67
C ALA A 93 4.76 1.02 7.90
N SER A 94 5.31 1.03 9.10
CA SER A 94 6.44 0.17 9.45
C SER A 94 6.07 -1.30 9.32
N LYS A 95 4.89 -1.68 9.79
CA LYS A 95 4.42 -3.06 9.68
C LYS A 95 4.27 -3.47 8.21
N MET A 96 3.66 -2.61 7.39
CA MET A 96 3.49 -2.90 5.97
C MET A 96 4.83 -2.99 5.25
N ASN A 97 5.75 -2.10 5.58
CA ASN A 97 7.09 -2.13 4.98
C ASN A 97 7.79 -3.44 5.29
N SER A 98 7.67 -3.92 6.51
CA SER A 98 8.25 -5.19 6.91
C SER A 98 7.69 -6.34 6.08
N LEU A 99 6.38 -6.32 5.82
CA LEU A 99 5.73 -7.38 5.06
C LEU A 99 6.11 -7.34 3.57
N THR A 100 6.25 -6.15 3.00
CA THR A 100 6.62 -6.01 1.59
C THR A 100 8.12 -6.20 1.38
N ASP A 101 8.94 -5.74 2.32
CA ASP A 101 10.40 -5.89 2.23
C ASP A 101 10.82 -7.35 2.24
N SER A 102 10.07 -8.21 2.90
CA SER A 102 10.37 -9.63 2.90
C SER A 102 10.42 -10.21 1.49
N ASN A 103 9.55 -9.75 0.62
CA ASN A 103 9.55 -10.18 -0.78
C ASN A 103 10.73 -9.62 -1.54
N THR A 104 11.05 -8.37 -1.27
CA THR A 104 12.18 -7.70 -1.91
C THR A 104 13.49 -8.34 -1.50
N ASP A 105 13.63 -8.65 -0.24
CA ASP A 105 14.83 -9.27 0.29
C ASP A 105 15.13 -10.59 -0.39
N ARG A 106 14.10 -11.38 -0.66
CA ARG A 106 14.31 -12.64 -1.34
C ARG A 106 14.87 -12.45 -2.73
N GLN A 107 14.45 -11.42 -3.42
CA GLN A 107 14.99 -11.10 -4.73
C GLN A 107 16.43 -10.63 -4.63
N ASP A 108 16.71 -9.79 -3.65
CA ASP A 108 18.03 -9.27 -3.45
C ASP A 108 19.04 -10.38 -3.13
N LYS A 109 18.62 -11.33 -2.35
CA LYS A 109 19.48 -12.44 -1.99
C LYS A 109 19.84 -13.30 -3.19
N SER A 110 18.96 -13.36 -4.14
CA SER A 110 19.22 -14.15 -5.34
C SER A 110 20.19 -13.44 -6.28
N ILE A 111 20.31 -12.15 -6.18
CA ILE A 111 21.18 -11.38 -7.05
C ILE A 111 22.64 -11.42 -6.61
N PRO A 112 22.92 -11.09 -5.37
CA PRO A 112 24.33 -11.10 -4.95
C PRO A 112 24.87 -12.50 -4.93
N GLY A 113 23.96 -13.41 -4.89
CA GLY A 113 24.27 -14.84 -4.92
C GLY A 113 25.66 -15.13 -4.75
#